data_5206954fc65e80cd2d5e3fbc58353c2f
#
_entry.id   5206954fc65e80cd2d5e3fbc58353c2f
#
_cell.length_a   1.000
_cell.length_b   1.000
_cell.length_c   1.000
_cell.angle_alpha   90.00
_cell.angle_beta   90.00
_cell.angle_gamma   90.00
#
_symmetry.space_group_name_H-M   'P 1'
#
loop_
_entity.id
_entity.type
_entity.pdbx_description
1 polymer ?
#
loop_
_entity_poly.entity_id
_entity_poly.type
_entity_poly.pdbx_seq_one_letter_code
_entity_poly.pdbx_strand_id
1 'polypeptide(L)'
;MKKIEVIIKPSTLDAVKAALEKAGINGLTTSEVKGLGSQKGRTELSRGSDYVIDFTPKLKLEIIVRDEQAGAVVSAILRKARIGVVGDGEICVISLEDVIRIRTDERGDAAI
;
A
#
# COMPACT_ATOMS: atom_id res chain seq x y z
N MET A 1 -5.40 -14.54 8.49
CA MET A 1 -5.72 -13.12 8.23
C MET A 1 -4.43 -12.36 7.98
N LYS A 2 -4.47 -11.48 7.03
CA LYS A 2 -3.31 -10.65 6.68
C LYS A 2 -3.71 -9.19 6.64
N LYS A 3 -2.79 -8.33 7.01
CA LYS A 3 -2.90 -6.91 6.74
C LYS A 3 -1.93 -6.60 5.60
N ILE A 4 -2.45 -6.02 4.55
CA ILE A 4 -1.65 -5.57 3.42
C ILE A 4 -1.49 -4.08 3.55
N GLU A 5 -0.25 -3.65 3.77
CA GLU A 5 0.12 -2.25 3.87
C GLU A 5 0.84 -1.86 2.61
N VAL A 6 0.37 -0.81 1.97
CA VAL A 6 0.90 -0.40 0.66
C VAL A 6 1.23 1.07 0.70
N ILE A 7 2.42 1.39 0.23
CA ILE A 7 2.80 2.79 -0.01
C ILE A 7 2.84 2.97 -1.52
N ILE A 8 2.04 3.89 -2.04
CA ILE A 8 1.92 4.13 -3.48
C ILE A 8 2.03 5.61 -3.80
N LYS A 9 2.27 5.89 -5.08
CA LYS A 9 2.13 7.26 -5.60
C LYS A 9 0.66 7.63 -5.63
N PRO A 10 0.30 8.84 -5.22
CA PRO A 10 -1.11 9.28 -5.24
C PRO A 10 -1.78 9.12 -6.60
N SER A 11 -1.03 9.27 -7.68
CA SER A 11 -1.56 9.18 -9.05
C SER A 11 -2.07 7.78 -9.40
N THR A 12 -1.66 6.74 -8.67
CA THR A 12 -2.08 5.37 -8.94
C THR A 12 -3.29 4.93 -8.12
N LEU A 13 -3.78 5.76 -7.22
CA LEU A 13 -4.84 5.38 -6.29
C LEU A 13 -6.10 4.88 -6.98
N ASP A 14 -6.61 5.63 -7.96
CA ASP A 14 -7.88 5.28 -8.59
C ASP A 14 -7.81 3.92 -9.28
N ALA A 15 -6.70 3.66 -9.98
CA ALA A 15 -6.50 2.38 -10.64
C ALA A 15 -6.37 1.22 -9.64
N VAL A 16 -5.63 1.44 -8.55
CA VAL A 16 -5.48 0.44 -7.48
C VAL A 16 -6.82 0.16 -6.83
N LYS A 17 -7.57 1.21 -6.51
CA LYS A 17 -8.89 1.08 -5.89
C LYS A 17 -9.84 0.27 -6.76
N ALA A 18 -9.89 0.58 -8.06
CA ALA A 18 -10.75 -0.16 -8.99
C ALA A 18 -10.37 -1.65 -9.07
N ALA A 19 -9.06 -1.95 -9.07
CA ALA A 19 -8.58 -3.32 -9.10
C ALA A 19 -8.93 -4.07 -7.80
N LEU A 20 -8.86 -3.40 -6.66
CA LEU A 20 -9.24 -3.99 -5.38
C LEU A 20 -10.73 -4.29 -5.31
N GLU A 21 -11.57 -3.41 -5.82
CA GLU A 21 -13.00 -3.65 -5.90
C GLU A 21 -13.31 -4.88 -6.74
N LYS A 22 -12.63 -5.05 -7.88
CA LYS A 22 -12.76 -6.24 -8.71
C LYS A 22 -12.31 -7.51 -8.01
N ALA A 23 -11.35 -7.40 -7.11
CA ALA A 23 -10.86 -8.52 -6.31
C ALA A 23 -11.75 -8.82 -5.10
N GLY A 24 -12.87 -8.13 -4.96
CA GLY A 24 -13.83 -8.37 -3.87
C GLY A 24 -13.51 -7.62 -2.59
N ILE A 25 -12.63 -6.66 -2.64
CA ILE A 25 -12.26 -5.86 -1.46
C ILE A 25 -13.16 -4.63 -1.41
N ASN A 26 -13.94 -4.52 -0.34
CA ASN A 26 -14.92 -3.45 -0.19
C ASN A 26 -14.48 -2.35 0.78
N GLY A 27 -13.45 -2.61 1.58
CA GLY A 27 -12.99 -1.65 2.58
C GLY A 27 -11.49 -1.53 2.58
N LEU A 28 -11.03 -0.31 2.65
CA LEU A 28 -9.62 0.00 2.85
C LEU A 28 -9.50 1.31 3.61
N THR A 29 -8.40 1.47 4.30
CA THR A 29 -8.08 2.72 4.98
C THR A 29 -6.94 3.39 4.23
N THR A 30 -7.06 4.69 4.02
CA THR A 30 -6.00 5.46 3.38
C THR A 30 -5.51 6.54 4.32
N SER A 31 -4.23 6.83 4.24
CA SER A 31 -3.65 7.98 4.92
C SER A 31 -2.59 8.62 4.03
N GLU A 32 -2.48 9.93 4.16
CA GLU A 32 -1.42 10.66 3.47
C GLU A 32 -0.15 10.55 4.30
N VAL A 33 0.94 10.19 3.65
CA VAL A 33 2.24 10.05 4.29
C VAL A 33 3.29 10.74 3.44
N LYS A 34 4.42 11.04 4.05
CA LYS A 34 5.57 11.57 3.31
C LYS A 34 6.68 10.53 3.38
N GLY A 35 7.07 10.07 2.21
CA GLY A 35 8.18 9.14 2.11
C GLY A 35 9.50 9.89 2.20
N LEU A 36 10.43 9.31 2.94
CA LEU A 36 11.82 9.74 2.95
C LEU A 36 12.62 8.63 2.28
N GLY A 37 13.29 8.97 1.20
CA GLY A 37 14.08 7.99 0.50
C GLY A 37 15.19 8.64 -0.29
N SER A 38 16.12 7.83 -0.75
CA SER A 38 17.16 8.29 -1.65
C SER A 38 16.71 8.07 -3.09
N GLN A 39 16.88 9.08 -3.91
CA GLN A 39 16.59 8.99 -5.33
C GLN A 39 17.90 9.27 -6.09
N LYS A 40 18.64 8.21 -6.33
CA LYS A 40 19.90 8.29 -6.99
C LYS A 40 19.74 8.86 -8.40
N GLY A 41 20.60 9.79 -8.76
CA GLY A 41 20.53 10.46 -10.06
C GLY A 41 19.84 11.81 -10.04
N ARG A 42 19.21 12.20 -8.97
CA ARG A 42 18.66 13.55 -8.81
C ARG A 42 19.73 14.44 -8.21
N THR A 43 20.61 14.92 -9.05
CA THR A 43 21.83 15.57 -8.61
C THR A 43 21.70 17.05 -8.32
N GLU A 44 20.67 17.69 -8.79
CA GLU A 44 20.50 19.13 -8.64
C GLU A 44 20.41 19.58 -7.18
N LEU A 45 20.06 18.70 -6.28
CA LEU A 45 19.97 19.00 -4.86
C LEU A 45 21.01 18.28 -4.02
N SER A 46 21.88 17.51 -4.66
CA SER A 46 22.73 16.58 -3.92
C SER A 46 23.95 17.22 -3.27
N ARG A 47 24.43 18.33 -3.82
CA ARG A 47 25.61 19.04 -3.30
C ARG A 47 26.78 18.11 -3.03
N GLY A 48 27.05 17.21 -3.96
CA GLY A 48 28.15 16.27 -3.84
C GLY A 48 27.79 14.93 -3.23
N SER A 49 26.56 14.72 -2.83
CA SER A 49 26.12 13.38 -2.42
C SER A 49 25.55 12.64 -3.63
N ASP A 50 25.52 11.31 -3.54
CA ASP A 50 25.07 10.46 -4.63
C ASP A 50 23.54 10.29 -4.66
N TYR A 51 22.83 10.89 -3.74
CA TYR A 51 21.38 10.77 -3.67
C TYR A 51 20.75 12.04 -3.10
N VAL A 52 19.48 12.18 -3.39
CA VAL A 52 18.66 13.25 -2.83
C VAL A 52 17.69 12.64 -1.86
N ILE A 53 17.60 13.22 -0.67
CA ILE A 53 16.58 12.87 0.30
C ILE A 53 15.35 13.70 -0.03
N ASP A 54 14.27 13.02 -0.34
CA ASP A 54 13.06 13.67 -0.82
C ASP A 54 11.86 13.28 0.04
N PHE A 55 11.16 14.29 0.55
CA PHE A 55 9.91 14.10 1.28
C PHE A 55 8.75 14.19 0.31
N THR A 56 8.58 13.17 -0.49
CA THR A 56 7.53 13.13 -1.49
C THR A 56 6.22 12.67 -0.88
N PRO A 57 5.09 13.34 -1.20
CA PRO A 57 3.79 12.86 -0.78
C PRO A 57 3.50 11.48 -1.34
N LYS A 58 3.04 10.59 -0.48
CA LYS A 58 2.63 9.22 -0.81
C LYS A 58 1.30 8.93 -0.15
N LEU A 59 0.68 7.86 -0.57
CA LEU A 59 -0.50 7.33 0.10
C LEU A 59 -0.17 5.98 0.70
N LYS A 60 -0.62 5.77 1.91
CA LYS A 60 -0.57 4.49 2.58
C LYS A 60 -1.96 3.89 2.56
N LEU A 61 -2.06 2.67 2.06
CA LEU A 61 -3.29 1.90 2.08
C LEU A 61 -3.13 0.77 3.09
N GLU A 62 -4.17 0.51 3.85
CA GLU A 62 -4.22 -0.62 4.77
C GLU A 62 -5.46 -1.44 4.44
N ILE A 63 -5.26 -2.72 4.15
CA ILE A 63 -6.31 -3.63 3.74
C ILE A 63 -6.18 -4.88 4.57
N ILE A 64 -7.29 -5.29 5.20
CA ILE A 64 -7.32 -6.53 5.97
C ILE A 64 -8.04 -7.57 5.13
N VAL A 65 -7.39 -8.71 4.94
CA VAL A 65 -7.90 -9.77 4.06
C VAL A 65 -7.78 -11.13 4.73
N ARG A 66 -8.56 -12.07 4.24
CA ARG A 66 -8.37 -13.48 4.58
C ARG A 66 -7.12 -14.00 3.90
N ASP A 67 -6.54 -15.05 4.44
CA ASP A 67 -5.32 -15.63 3.87
C ASP A 67 -5.47 -15.97 2.40
N GLU A 68 -6.60 -16.55 2.02
CA GLU A 68 -6.85 -16.97 0.64
C GLU A 68 -7.01 -15.79 -0.34
N GLN A 69 -7.29 -14.59 0.15
CA GLN A 69 -7.42 -13.40 -0.68
C GLN A 69 -6.09 -12.68 -0.93
N ALA A 70 -5.11 -12.90 -0.05
CA ALA A 70 -3.89 -12.10 -0.04
C ALA A 70 -3.15 -12.10 -1.37
N GLY A 71 -3.01 -13.27 -1.98
CA GLY A 71 -2.29 -13.38 -3.26
C GLY A 71 -2.94 -12.57 -4.38
N ALA A 72 -4.25 -12.67 -4.51
CA ALA A 72 -4.99 -11.94 -5.54
C ALA A 72 -4.93 -10.43 -5.32
N VAL A 73 -5.01 -10.00 -4.06
CA VAL A 73 -4.93 -8.58 -3.70
C VAL A 73 -3.55 -8.01 -4.02
N VAL A 74 -2.49 -8.71 -3.62
CA VAL A 74 -1.12 -8.29 -3.93
C VAL A 74 -0.91 -8.19 -5.44
N SER A 75 -1.36 -9.19 -6.21
CA SER A 75 -1.25 -9.16 -7.67
C SER A 75 -1.98 -7.99 -8.28
N ALA A 76 -3.19 -7.69 -7.80
CA ALA A 76 -3.98 -6.56 -8.29
C ALA A 76 -3.26 -5.23 -8.07
N ILE A 77 -2.68 -5.05 -6.88
CA ILE A 77 -1.94 -3.84 -6.55
C ILE A 77 -0.70 -3.71 -7.42
N LEU A 78 0.07 -4.79 -7.57
CA LEU A 78 1.28 -4.77 -8.38
C LEU A 78 0.99 -4.35 -9.82
N ARG A 79 -0.09 -4.87 -10.42
CA ARG A 79 -0.43 -4.52 -11.80
C ARG A 79 -0.73 -3.05 -11.99
N LYS A 80 -1.29 -2.40 -10.98
CA LYS A 80 -1.80 -1.02 -11.10
C LYS A 80 -0.88 0.03 -10.49
N ALA A 81 -0.10 -0.34 -9.50
CA ALA A 81 0.80 0.60 -8.83
C ALA A 81 2.17 0.68 -9.49
N ARG A 82 2.57 -0.36 -10.21
CA ARG A 82 3.87 -0.39 -10.89
C ARG A 82 3.81 0.41 -12.18
N ILE A 83 4.59 1.48 -12.22
CA ILE A 83 4.75 2.26 -13.46
C ILE A 83 6.20 2.21 -13.96
N GLY A 84 7.07 1.46 -13.27
CA GLY A 84 8.42 1.16 -13.73
C GLY A 84 9.46 2.21 -13.39
N VAL A 85 9.18 3.06 -12.41
CA VAL A 85 10.13 4.10 -12.01
C VAL A 85 10.41 4.02 -10.51
N VAL A 86 11.51 4.62 -10.11
CA VAL A 86 11.88 4.73 -8.69
C VAL A 86 10.77 5.49 -7.95
N GLY A 87 10.40 4.96 -6.80
CA GLY A 87 9.36 5.57 -6.00
C GLY A 87 7.97 5.01 -6.23
N ASP A 88 7.83 3.91 -7.00
CA ASP A 88 6.54 3.25 -7.20
C ASP A 88 5.91 2.80 -5.89
N GLY A 89 6.72 2.51 -4.89
CA GLY A 89 6.24 2.14 -3.57
C GLY A 89 6.59 0.72 -3.18
N GLU A 90 5.91 0.23 -2.16
CA GLU A 90 6.17 -1.11 -1.62
C GLU A 90 4.90 -1.70 -1.03
N ILE A 91 4.89 -3.00 -0.93
CA ILE A 91 3.79 -3.76 -0.33
C ILE A 91 4.36 -4.60 0.81
N CYS A 92 3.76 -4.47 2.00
CA CYS A 92 4.09 -5.33 3.13
C CYS A 92 2.89 -6.23 3.42
N VAL A 93 3.16 -7.50 3.62
CA VAL A 93 2.13 -8.47 4.00
C VAL A 93 2.42 -8.91 5.42
N ILE A 94 1.49 -8.65 6.32
CA ILE A 94 1.69 -8.82 7.76
C ILE A 94 0.67 -9.83 8.26
N SER A 95 1.13 -10.84 8.99
CA SER A 95 0.22 -11.79 9.64
C SER A 95 -0.46 -11.12 10.83
N LEU A 96 -1.77 -11.28 10.92
CA LEU A 96 -2.57 -10.76 12.02
C LEU A 96 -3.00 -11.89 12.95
N GLU A 97 -2.89 -11.64 14.24
CA GLU A 97 -3.39 -12.59 15.24
C GLU A 97 -4.91 -12.56 15.31
N ASP A 98 -5.51 -11.38 15.22
CA ASP A 98 -6.96 -11.24 15.33
C ASP A 98 -7.41 -9.92 14.70
N VAL A 99 -8.68 -9.87 14.34
CA VAL A 99 -9.38 -8.67 13.91
C VAL A 99 -10.72 -8.67 14.63
N ILE A 100 -11.08 -7.53 15.22
CA ILE A 100 -12.31 -7.42 16.00
C ILE A 100 -13.08 -6.23 15.47
N ARG A 101 -14.33 -6.47 15.07
CA ARG A 101 -15.21 -5.40 14.62
C ARG A 101 -15.85 -4.75 15.84
N ILE A 102 -15.60 -3.46 16.00
CA ILE A 102 -16.06 -2.74 17.20
C ILE A 102 -17.58 -2.79 17.36
N ARG A 103 -18.31 -2.64 16.27
CA ARG A 103 -19.77 -2.57 16.35
C ARG A 103 -20.42 -3.88 16.80
N THR A 104 -19.83 -5.02 16.42
CA THR A 104 -20.49 -6.33 16.55
C THR A 104 -19.76 -7.32 17.45
N ASP A 105 -18.53 -7.00 17.88
CA ASP A 105 -17.64 -7.93 18.57
C ASP A 105 -17.24 -9.16 17.75
N GLU A 106 -17.57 -9.20 16.46
CA GLU A 106 -17.15 -10.30 15.60
C GLU A 106 -15.62 -10.35 15.51
N ARG A 107 -15.09 -11.56 15.47
CA ARG A 107 -13.64 -11.79 15.47
C ARG A 107 -13.23 -12.66 14.30
N GLY A 108 -11.95 -12.54 13.96
CA GLY A 108 -11.36 -13.35 12.91
C GLY A 108 -11.95 -13.05 11.55
N ASP A 109 -12.10 -14.09 10.73
CA ASP A 109 -12.61 -13.93 9.36
C ASP A 109 -14.02 -13.32 9.32
N ALA A 110 -14.81 -13.52 10.33
CA ALA A 110 -16.15 -12.94 10.42
C ALA A 110 -16.12 -11.41 10.57
N ALA A 111 -14.99 -10.86 11.00
CA ALA A 111 -14.81 -9.42 11.18
C ALA A 111 -14.32 -8.72 9.92
N ILE A 112 -13.99 -9.48 8.90
CA ILE A 112 -13.41 -8.94 7.65
C ILE A 112 -14.52 -8.59 6.65
#